data_3b2f81d9481a424e75da2ab7562152c1
#
_entry.id   3b2f81d9481a424e75da2ab7562152c1
#
_cell.length_a   1.000
_cell.length_b   1.000
_cell.length_c   1.000
_cell.angle_alpha   90.00
_cell.angle_beta   90.00
_cell.angle_gamma   90.00
#
_symmetry.space_group_name_H-M   'P 1'
#
loop_
_entity.id
_entity.type
_entity.pdbx_description
1 polymer ?
#
loop_
_entity_poly.entity_id
_entity_poly.type
_entity_poly.pdbx_seq_one_letter_code
_entity_poly.pdbx_strand_id
1 'polypeptide(L)'
;MNSADFDIPFSSQSTEDWKNRVTKELKGKSFSDFLEWRSVDGFKIDSWQDSTDNAPIDLPPLKSPWKLLHPVYNEDAVTANAEALNALMNGAESIWFDKGFLGAAEILAHKDIDTSVAPVFTRSSSIFDVFQEFLKNDVEPDLTQADKNGLINGLRLRERGASIVQEVAYSISQGISLLNSGAKNENIYFNTGIGTSYLAEIAKTRALRLLWSNVLRVSGDTEENPRLIGINLSIDYPQADEYNNILRATTSALSGILGGVEFMMIEPWNRQWSDELQFSSRISRNIQNLIRDEGRLEKNLNAADGSYFLDQLTQQIAKEA
;
A
#
# COMPACT_ATOMS: atom_id res chain seq x y z
N MET A 1 -40.24 10.72 -22.13
CA MET A 1 -39.59 11.97 -21.70
C MET A 1 -38.39 12.15 -22.61
N ASN A 2 -38.39 13.17 -23.43
CA ASN A 2 -37.31 13.44 -24.39
C ASN A 2 -36.08 13.94 -23.64
N SER A 3 -34.91 13.41 -23.96
CA SER A 3 -33.59 13.77 -23.39
C SER A 3 -33.20 15.26 -23.63
N ALA A 4 -33.99 16.00 -24.41
CA ALA A 4 -33.74 17.39 -24.74
C ALA A 4 -34.10 18.42 -23.64
N ASP A 5 -34.82 18.00 -22.62
CA ASP A 5 -35.32 18.93 -21.59
C ASP A 5 -34.33 19.20 -20.43
N PHE A 6 -33.12 18.61 -20.48
CA PHE A 6 -32.07 18.79 -19.46
C PHE A 6 -30.85 19.55 -19.97
N ASP A 7 -30.86 20.05 -21.19
CA ASP A 7 -29.74 20.81 -21.72
C ASP A 7 -29.80 22.26 -21.21
N ILE A 8 -29.41 22.46 -19.97
CA ILE A 8 -29.18 23.81 -19.44
C ILE A 8 -27.85 24.29 -19.99
N PRO A 9 -27.85 25.30 -20.90
CA PRO A 9 -26.60 25.79 -21.49
C PRO A 9 -25.82 26.56 -20.41
N PHE A 10 -24.87 25.90 -19.78
CA PHE A 10 -23.86 26.59 -18.98
C PHE A 10 -22.82 27.19 -19.92
N SER A 11 -22.44 28.46 -19.71
CA SER A 11 -21.30 29.03 -20.41
C SER A 11 -20.04 28.28 -20.01
N SER A 12 -19.19 27.94 -20.97
CA SER A 12 -17.88 27.33 -20.67
C SER A 12 -17.07 28.31 -19.84
N GLN A 13 -16.52 27.80 -18.73
CA GLN A 13 -15.63 28.56 -17.84
C GLN A 13 -14.21 28.08 -18.05
N SER A 14 -13.26 28.99 -18.15
CA SER A 14 -11.84 28.67 -18.24
C SER A 14 -11.20 28.59 -16.85
N THR A 15 -10.03 27.95 -16.76
CA THR A 15 -9.18 28.01 -15.55
C THR A 15 -8.88 29.43 -15.14
N GLU A 16 -8.72 30.34 -16.09
CA GLU A 16 -8.45 31.75 -15.81
C GLU A 16 -9.67 32.48 -15.24
N ASP A 17 -10.88 32.18 -15.72
CA ASP A 17 -12.12 32.71 -15.13
C ASP A 17 -12.27 32.25 -13.67
N TRP A 18 -11.94 31.01 -13.37
CA TRP A 18 -11.95 30.47 -12.02
C TRP A 18 -10.91 31.19 -11.14
N LYS A 19 -9.64 31.32 -11.59
CA LYS A 19 -8.58 32.02 -10.86
C LYS A 19 -8.95 33.48 -10.58
N ASN A 20 -9.53 34.17 -11.54
CA ASN A 20 -9.99 35.56 -11.38
C ASN A 20 -11.11 35.66 -10.35
N ARG A 21 -12.05 34.73 -10.36
CA ARG A 21 -13.14 34.68 -9.38
C ARG A 21 -12.62 34.46 -7.97
N VAL A 22 -11.76 33.46 -7.80
CA VAL A 22 -11.14 33.14 -6.50
C VAL A 22 -10.29 34.30 -5.98
N THR A 23 -9.45 34.91 -6.82
CA THR A 23 -8.64 36.07 -6.43
C THR A 23 -9.50 37.21 -5.91
N LYS A 24 -10.63 37.44 -6.56
CA LYS A 24 -11.61 38.46 -6.13
C LYS A 24 -12.22 38.10 -4.76
N GLU A 25 -12.51 36.83 -4.50
CA GLU A 25 -13.09 36.37 -3.25
C GLU A 25 -12.06 36.35 -2.10
N LEU A 26 -10.77 36.19 -2.39
CA LEU A 26 -9.68 36.26 -1.43
C LEU A 26 -9.45 37.69 -0.85
N LYS A 27 -10.06 38.73 -1.45
CA LYS A 27 -10.02 40.12 -0.94
C LYS A 27 -8.60 40.63 -0.65
N GLY A 28 -7.66 40.35 -1.55
CA GLY A 28 -6.26 40.76 -1.45
C GLY A 28 -5.33 39.84 -0.66
N LYS A 29 -5.81 38.69 -0.24
CA LYS A 29 -4.96 37.63 0.32
C LYS A 29 -4.23 36.89 -0.80
N SER A 30 -3.04 36.36 -0.51
CA SER A 30 -2.25 35.60 -1.47
C SER A 30 -2.95 34.29 -1.86
N PHE A 31 -3.05 34.01 -3.15
CA PHE A 31 -3.57 32.74 -3.65
C PHE A 31 -2.74 31.55 -3.15
N SER A 32 -1.41 31.66 -3.21
CA SER A 32 -0.50 30.60 -2.79
C SER A 32 -0.58 30.25 -1.30
N ASP A 33 -0.91 31.23 -0.44
CA ASP A 33 -0.99 30.98 0.99
C ASP A 33 -2.27 30.24 1.43
N PHE A 34 -3.32 30.32 0.60
CA PHE A 34 -4.63 29.78 0.93
C PHE A 34 -5.07 28.59 0.08
N LEU A 35 -4.56 28.46 -1.13
CA LEU A 35 -5.05 27.51 -2.12
C LEU A 35 -3.97 26.61 -2.74
N GLU A 36 -2.69 26.82 -2.42
CA GLU A 36 -1.64 25.86 -2.73
C GLU A 36 -1.47 24.92 -1.53
N TRP A 37 -1.64 23.62 -1.76
CA TRP A 37 -1.24 22.63 -0.77
C TRP A 37 0.27 22.41 -0.86
N ARG A 38 0.92 22.36 0.31
CA ARG A 38 2.35 22.08 0.43
C ARG A 38 2.56 20.82 1.25
N SER A 39 3.24 19.84 0.67
CA SER A 39 3.62 18.63 1.38
C SER A 39 4.84 18.85 2.27
N VAL A 40 5.08 17.88 3.17
CA VAL A 40 6.31 17.82 3.98
C VAL A 40 7.55 17.68 3.09
N ASP A 41 7.43 17.03 1.93
CA ASP A 41 8.49 16.88 0.93
C ASP A 41 8.72 18.14 0.07
N GLY A 42 7.95 19.21 0.31
CA GLY A 42 8.09 20.48 -0.39
C GLY A 42 7.29 20.60 -1.70
N PHE A 43 6.47 19.63 -2.06
CA PHE A 43 5.61 19.72 -3.24
C PHE A 43 4.59 20.83 -3.07
N LYS A 44 4.34 21.52 -4.17
CA LYS A 44 3.25 22.46 -4.29
C LYS A 44 2.23 21.91 -5.26
N ILE A 45 1.00 21.85 -4.84
CA ILE A 45 -0.10 21.39 -5.68
C ILE A 45 -1.17 22.47 -5.65
N ASP A 46 -1.53 22.92 -6.85
CA ASP A 46 -2.60 23.89 -7.03
C ASP A 46 -3.95 23.24 -6.71
N SER A 47 -4.87 24.03 -6.20
CA SER A 47 -6.23 23.61 -5.88
C SER A 47 -7.09 23.32 -7.12
N TRP A 48 -6.63 23.71 -8.31
CA TRP A 48 -7.28 23.44 -9.58
C TRP A 48 -6.36 22.61 -10.47
N GLN A 49 -6.93 21.56 -11.06
CA GLN A 49 -6.26 20.68 -12.00
C GLN A 49 -7.19 20.38 -13.16
N ASP A 50 -6.71 20.44 -14.38
CA ASP A 50 -7.47 20.08 -15.58
C ASP A 50 -6.64 19.28 -16.60
N SER A 51 -7.26 18.90 -17.70
CA SER A 51 -6.62 18.09 -18.74
C SER A 51 -5.51 18.82 -19.52
N THR A 52 -5.41 20.14 -19.40
CA THR A 52 -4.41 20.91 -20.15
C THR A 52 -3.04 20.89 -19.50
N ASP A 53 -3.01 20.66 -18.18
CA ASP A 53 -1.79 20.72 -17.38
C ASP A 53 -1.10 19.35 -17.20
N ASN A 54 -1.78 18.24 -17.54
CA ASN A 54 -1.30 16.90 -17.23
C ASN A 54 -1.44 15.92 -18.38
N ALA A 55 -0.33 15.35 -18.83
CA ALA A 55 -0.38 14.14 -19.64
C ALA A 55 -0.83 12.96 -18.77
N PRO A 56 -1.74 12.09 -19.27
CA PRO A 56 -2.12 10.88 -18.57
C PRO A 56 -0.89 10.03 -18.23
N ILE A 57 -0.88 9.45 -17.04
CA ILE A 57 0.18 8.52 -16.63
C ILE A 57 -0.15 7.15 -17.22
N ASP A 58 0.81 6.56 -17.92
CA ASP A 58 0.73 5.17 -18.38
C ASP A 58 1.21 4.25 -17.26
N LEU A 59 0.27 3.81 -16.42
CA LEU A 59 0.51 2.80 -15.39
C LEU A 59 0.16 1.42 -15.91
N PRO A 60 0.97 0.39 -15.62
CA PRO A 60 0.58 -0.96 -15.94
C PRO A 60 -0.71 -1.31 -15.21
N PRO A 61 -1.71 -1.91 -15.91
CA PRO A 61 -3.00 -2.22 -15.31
C PRO A 61 -2.84 -3.27 -14.21
N LEU A 62 -3.62 -3.14 -13.15
CA LEU A 62 -3.72 -4.17 -12.11
C LEU A 62 -4.41 -5.41 -12.69
N LYS A 63 -3.83 -6.58 -12.44
CA LYS A 63 -4.34 -7.88 -12.97
C LYS A 63 -5.38 -8.53 -12.05
N SER A 64 -5.36 -8.20 -10.77
CA SER A 64 -6.23 -8.79 -9.74
C SER A 64 -6.50 -7.78 -8.62
N PRO A 65 -7.59 -7.95 -7.86
CA PRO A 65 -7.79 -7.19 -6.64
C PRO A 65 -6.71 -7.51 -5.60
N TRP A 66 -6.62 -6.66 -4.58
CA TRP A 66 -5.70 -6.89 -3.47
C TRP A 66 -6.07 -8.15 -2.69
N LYS A 67 -5.08 -8.75 -2.05
CA LYS A 67 -5.24 -9.86 -1.12
C LYS A 67 -5.20 -9.34 0.32
N LEU A 68 -6.13 -9.82 1.13
CA LEU A 68 -6.18 -9.51 2.55
C LEU A 68 -5.04 -10.24 3.26
N LEU A 69 -4.07 -9.48 3.76
CA LEU A 69 -2.94 -9.98 4.57
C LEU A 69 -3.27 -9.81 6.05
N HIS A 70 -3.32 -10.90 6.81
CA HIS A 70 -3.65 -10.88 8.24
C HIS A 70 -2.40 -11.06 9.10
N PRO A 71 -2.14 -10.14 10.07
CA PRO A 71 -1.02 -10.29 10.99
C PRO A 71 -1.36 -11.25 12.12
N VAL A 72 -0.39 -12.10 12.48
CA VAL A 72 -0.40 -13.00 13.63
C VAL A 72 0.74 -12.61 14.56
N TYR A 73 0.42 -12.31 15.80
CA TYR A 73 1.38 -11.80 16.80
C TYR A 73 1.73 -12.80 17.90
N ASN A 74 1.02 -13.92 17.95
CA ASN A 74 1.22 -14.90 19.01
C ASN A 74 2.60 -15.59 18.90
N GLU A 75 3.27 -15.79 20.03
CA GLU A 75 4.58 -16.45 20.08
C GLU A 75 4.47 -17.97 20.19
N ASP A 76 3.36 -18.45 20.76
CA ASP A 76 3.11 -19.87 20.88
C ASP A 76 2.68 -20.44 19.52
N ALA A 77 3.41 -21.43 19.01
CA ALA A 77 3.21 -21.98 17.69
C ALA A 77 1.81 -22.56 17.46
N VAL A 78 1.25 -23.24 18.47
CA VAL A 78 -0.08 -23.85 18.39
C VAL A 78 -1.16 -22.78 18.32
N THR A 79 -1.06 -21.77 19.16
CA THR A 79 -2.02 -20.64 19.20
C THR A 79 -1.90 -19.79 17.95
N ALA A 80 -0.69 -19.52 17.46
CA ALA A 80 -0.45 -18.76 16.24
C ALA A 80 -1.00 -19.49 15.00
N ASN A 81 -0.84 -20.83 14.92
CA ASN A 81 -1.44 -21.63 13.85
C ASN A 81 -2.98 -21.57 13.90
N ALA A 82 -3.58 -21.71 15.09
CA ALA A 82 -5.02 -21.61 15.25
C ALA A 82 -5.55 -20.21 14.86
N GLU A 83 -4.83 -19.15 15.22
CA GLU A 83 -5.14 -17.76 14.84
C GLU A 83 -5.07 -17.58 13.32
N ALA A 84 -4.02 -18.09 12.67
CA ALA A 84 -3.84 -18.02 11.22
C ALA A 84 -4.96 -18.78 10.48
N LEU A 85 -5.28 -20.00 10.89
CA LEU A 85 -6.38 -20.79 10.32
C LEU A 85 -7.73 -20.08 10.50
N ASN A 86 -7.99 -19.53 11.68
CA ASN A 86 -9.19 -18.75 11.92
C ASN A 86 -9.26 -17.53 10.98
N ALA A 87 -8.14 -16.84 10.77
CA ALA A 87 -8.09 -15.70 9.86
C ALA A 87 -8.40 -16.11 8.42
N LEU A 88 -7.82 -17.21 7.93
CA LEU A 88 -8.06 -17.75 6.59
C LEU A 88 -9.54 -18.14 6.41
N MET A 89 -10.14 -18.82 7.37
CA MET A 89 -11.57 -19.17 7.32
C MET A 89 -12.50 -17.95 7.34
N ASN A 90 -12.02 -16.78 7.77
CA ASN A 90 -12.77 -15.53 7.86
C ASN A 90 -12.32 -14.47 6.86
N GLY A 91 -11.81 -14.88 5.70
CA GLY A 91 -11.57 -14.01 4.54
C GLY A 91 -10.15 -13.49 4.38
N ALA A 92 -9.19 -13.88 5.23
CA ALA A 92 -7.78 -13.64 4.93
C ALA A 92 -7.35 -14.54 3.76
N GLU A 93 -6.46 -14.01 2.92
CA GLU A 93 -5.90 -14.72 1.76
C GLU A 93 -4.39 -14.89 1.91
N SER A 94 -3.83 -14.32 2.97
CA SER A 94 -2.41 -14.34 3.25
C SER A 94 -2.16 -14.09 4.73
N ILE A 95 -1.06 -14.61 5.27
CA ILE A 95 -0.72 -14.49 6.69
C ILE A 95 0.64 -13.81 6.85
N TRP A 96 0.75 -12.92 7.82
CA TRP A 96 1.99 -12.28 8.24
C TRP A 96 2.32 -12.67 9.67
N PHE A 97 3.38 -13.41 9.89
CA PHE A 97 3.87 -13.69 11.23
C PHE A 97 4.84 -12.59 11.69
N ASP A 98 4.50 -11.88 12.76
CA ASP A 98 5.28 -10.74 13.26
C ASP A 98 6.58 -11.15 13.95
N LYS A 99 6.60 -12.29 14.59
CA LYS A 99 7.78 -12.81 15.27
C LYS A 99 8.52 -13.83 14.40
N GLY A 100 9.80 -13.66 14.38
CA GLY A 100 10.77 -14.22 13.45
C GLY A 100 10.58 -15.68 13.04
N PHE A 101 11.31 -16.04 12.04
CA PHE A 101 11.25 -17.27 11.26
C PHE A 101 11.14 -18.59 12.07
N LEU A 102 11.82 -18.73 13.21
CA LEU A 102 11.78 -19.99 14.00
C LEU A 102 10.35 -20.34 14.47
N GLY A 103 9.59 -19.32 14.93
CA GLY A 103 8.20 -19.52 15.29
C GLY A 103 7.31 -19.84 14.08
N ALA A 104 7.55 -19.23 12.93
CA ALA A 104 6.79 -19.51 11.72
C ALA A 104 7.02 -20.95 11.20
N ALA A 105 8.25 -21.46 11.25
CA ALA A 105 8.58 -22.83 10.88
C ALA A 105 7.87 -23.87 11.76
N GLU A 106 7.87 -23.65 13.10
CA GLU A 106 7.11 -24.50 14.03
C GLU A 106 5.61 -24.45 13.76
N ILE A 107 5.05 -23.28 13.51
CA ILE A 107 3.62 -23.09 13.20
C ILE A 107 3.22 -23.86 11.96
N LEU A 108 4.06 -23.83 10.94
CA LEU A 108 3.76 -24.49 9.67
C LEU A 108 4.10 -25.98 9.66
N ALA A 109 4.95 -26.46 10.58
CA ALA A 109 5.15 -27.89 10.82
C ALA A 109 3.86 -28.59 11.26
N HIS A 110 2.86 -27.88 11.77
CA HIS A 110 1.52 -28.40 12.07
C HIS A 110 0.65 -28.66 10.82
N LYS A 111 1.17 -28.45 9.59
CA LYS A 111 0.62 -28.91 8.28
C LYS A 111 -0.80 -28.48 7.91
N ASP A 112 -1.43 -27.59 8.66
CA ASP A 112 -2.83 -27.21 8.42
C ASP A 112 -2.99 -26.01 7.48
N ILE A 113 -1.89 -25.27 7.20
CA ILE A 113 -1.88 -24.10 6.31
C ILE A 113 -1.29 -24.53 4.96
N ASP A 114 -2.12 -24.49 3.91
CA ASP A 114 -1.65 -24.70 2.54
C ASP A 114 -1.01 -23.41 1.99
N THR A 115 0.32 -23.35 2.05
CA THR A 115 1.09 -22.20 1.58
C THR A 115 1.08 -22.00 0.08
N SER A 116 0.64 -22.98 -0.69
CA SER A 116 0.44 -22.84 -2.15
C SER A 116 -0.80 -22.00 -2.47
N VAL A 117 -1.76 -21.97 -1.55
CA VAL A 117 -3.02 -21.21 -1.69
C VAL A 117 -2.94 -19.87 -0.96
N ALA A 118 -2.34 -19.85 0.25
CA ALA A 118 -2.22 -18.64 1.06
C ALA A 118 -0.74 -18.30 1.28
N PRO A 119 -0.19 -17.29 0.57
CA PRO A 119 1.17 -16.81 0.79
C PRO A 119 1.41 -16.40 2.24
N VAL A 120 2.56 -16.77 2.78
CA VAL A 120 2.96 -16.48 4.15
C VAL A 120 4.16 -15.56 4.14
N PHE A 121 4.13 -14.53 4.98
CA PHE A 121 5.20 -13.56 5.15
C PHE A 121 5.67 -13.49 6.61
N THR A 122 6.86 -12.97 6.84
CA THR A 122 7.31 -12.62 8.18
C THR A 122 8.07 -11.29 8.18
N ARG A 123 8.23 -10.69 9.36
CA ARG A 123 8.86 -9.38 9.51
C ARG A 123 10.36 -9.38 9.23
N SER A 124 11.03 -10.50 9.29
CA SER A 124 12.49 -10.55 9.37
C SER A 124 13.24 -10.81 8.08
N SER A 125 12.61 -11.22 6.99
CA SER A 125 13.25 -11.36 5.67
C SER A 125 12.43 -12.21 4.70
N SER A 126 12.87 -12.33 3.47
CA SER A 126 12.37 -13.16 2.38
C SER A 126 12.14 -14.63 2.79
N ILE A 127 10.99 -14.93 3.32
CA ILE A 127 10.69 -16.26 3.86
C ILE A 127 10.20 -17.22 2.80
N PHE A 128 9.69 -16.71 1.72
CA PHE A 128 9.06 -17.56 0.71
C PHE A 128 10.02 -18.62 0.18
N ASP A 129 11.29 -18.30 -0.06
CA ASP A 129 12.26 -19.27 -0.59
C ASP A 129 12.80 -20.22 0.48
N VAL A 130 13.09 -19.68 1.67
CA VAL A 130 13.49 -20.49 2.82
C VAL A 130 12.37 -21.49 3.16
N PHE A 131 11.14 -21.06 2.99
CA PHE A 131 9.95 -21.87 3.24
C PHE A 131 9.75 -22.96 2.19
N GLN A 132 9.92 -22.65 0.92
CA GLN A 132 9.86 -23.63 -0.19
C GLN A 132 10.96 -24.68 -0.03
N GLU A 133 12.13 -24.29 0.46
CA GLU A 133 13.25 -25.22 0.68
C GLU A 133 13.01 -26.12 1.90
N PHE A 134 12.45 -25.57 2.99
CA PHE A 134 12.05 -26.32 4.17
C PHE A 134 10.95 -27.38 3.85
N LEU A 135 9.91 -26.99 3.10
CA LEU A 135 8.83 -27.90 2.72
C LEU A 135 9.29 -29.00 1.75
N LYS A 136 10.36 -28.76 0.98
CA LYS A 136 10.89 -29.74 0.01
C LYS A 136 11.85 -30.75 0.61
N ASN A 137 12.63 -30.38 1.62
CA ASN A 137 13.86 -31.12 1.97
C ASN A 137 13.95 -31.62 3.43
N ASP A 138 13.00 -31.30 4.32
CA ASP A 138 13.14 -31.58 5.78
C ASP A 138 14.48 -31.05 6.38
N VAL A 139 15.09 -30.01 5.78
CA VAL A 139 16.38 -29.44 6.18
C VAL A 139 16.15 -28.11 6.90
N GLU A 140 16.86 -27.89 8.01
CA GLU A 140 16.88 -26.57 8.65
C GLU A 140 17.30 -25.49 7.65
N PRO A 141 16.51 -24.38 7.51
CA PRO A 141 16.78 -23.37 6.52
C PRO A 141 18.04 -22.56 6.85
N ASP A 142 18.90 -22.38 5.84
CA ASP A 142 20.03 -21.48 5.95
C ASP A 142 19.57 -20.02 5.88
N LEU A 143 19.41 -19.39 7.03
CA LEU A 143 18.94 -18.00 7.19
C LEU A 143 19.89 -16.97 6.56
N THR A 144 21.14 -17.33 6.26
CA THR A 144 22.09 -16.41 5.61
C THR A 144 21.78 -16.17 4.13
N GLN A 145 20.98 -17.05 3.51
CA GLN A 145 20.53 -16.92 2.12
C GLN A 145 19.19 -16.18 1.98
N ALA A 146 18.44 -16.05 3.06
CA ALA A 146 17.14 -15.41 3.07
C ALA A 146 17.17 -13.92 2.69
N ASP A 147 18.29 -13.24 2.92
CA ASP A 147 18.49 -11.82 2.53
C ASP A 147 18.67 -11.60 1.02
N LYS A 148 18.85 -12.65 0.24
CA LYS A 148 19.07 -12.53 -1.21
C LYS A 148 17.79 -12.48 -2.04
N ASN A 149 16.64 -12.88 -1.46
CA ASN A 149 15.34 -12.85 -2.12
C ASN A 149 14.41 -11.90 -1.39
N GLY A 150 14.20 -10.75 -1.90
CA GLY A 150 14.05 -9.45 -1.48
C GLY A 150 12.73 -8.99 -0.93
N LEU A 151 12.42 -9.06 0.37
CA LEU A 151 11.50 -8.13 0.99
C LEU A 151 12.20 -6.79 1.27
N ILE A 152 11.91 -5.77 0.47
CA ILE A 152 12.40 -4.42 0.65
C ILE A 152 11.51 -3.70 1.66
N ASN A 153 12.08 -3.29 2.79
CA ASN A 153 11.33 -2.77 3.92
C ASN A 153 11.29 -1.23 3.96
N GLY A 154 10.48 -0.63 3.08
CA GLY A 154 10.20 0.82 3.08
C GLY A 154 9.39 1.26 4.32
N LEU A 155 8.52 0.39 4.86
CA LEU A 155 7.76 0.65 6.08
C LEU A 155 8.67 1.08 7.24
N ARG A 156 9.80 0.41 7.44
CA ARG A 156 10.75 0.73 8.52
C ARG A 156 11.31 2.15 8.43
N LEU A 157 11.47 2.67 7.23
CA LEU A 157 11.90 4.06 7.03
C LEU A 157 10.78 5.03 7.43
N ARG A 158 9.55 4.74 7.04
CA ARG A 158 8.38 5.54 7.42
C ARG A 158 8.18 5.58 8.94
N GLU A 159 8.29 4.45 9.61
CA GLU A 159 8.24 4.35 11.08
C GLU A 159 9.33 5.19 11.77
N ARG A 160 10.44 5.47 11.08
CA ARG A 160 11.54 6.31 11.56
C ARG A 160 11.46 7.77 11.12
N GLY A 161 10.35 8.16 10.50
CA GLY A 161 10.08 9.54 10.10
C GLY A 161 10.57 9.91 8.69
N ALA A 162 10.93 8.93 7.85
CA ALA A 162 11.22 9.22 6.46
C ALA A 162 9.98 9.75 5.72
N SER A 163 10.19 10.66 4.79
CA SER A 163 9.14 11.18 3.92
C SER A 163 8.70 10.15 2.87
N ILE A 164 7.61 10.45 2.18
CA ILE A 164 7.09 9.63 1.08
C ILE A 164 8.16 9.46 -0.02
N VAL A 165 8.82 10.53 -0.40
CA VAL A 165 9.87 10.51 -1.44
C VAL A 165 11.06 9.65 -1.01
N GLN A 166 11.51 9.81 0.23
CA GLN A 166 12.62 9.02 0.76
C GLN A 166 12.31 7.52 0.81
N GLU A 167 11.08 7.15 1.16
CA GLU A 167 10.62 5.77 1.12
C GLU A 167 10.66 5.20 -0.30
N VAL A 168 10.11 5.94 -1.27
CA VAL A 168 10.06 5.53 -2.68
C VAL A 168 11.49 5.40 -3.24
N ALA A 169 12.33 6.41 -3.06
CA ALA A 169 13.73 6.41 -3.51
C ALA A 169 14.51 5.21 -2.98
N TYR A 170 14.40 4.97 -1.66
CA TYR A 170 15.03 3.81 -1.02
C TYR A 170 14.52 2.50 -1.62
N SER A 171 13.21 2.34 -1.72
CA SER A 171 12.60 1.11 -2.21
C SER A 171 13.06 0.77 -3.63
N ILE A 172 13.04 1.74 -4.53
CA ILE A 172 13.49 1.56 -5.91
C ILE A 172 15.00 1.26 -5.97
N SER A 173 15.83 1.98 -5.21
CA SER A 173 17.27 1.74 -5.13
C SER A 173 17.60 0.32 -4.66
N GLN A 174 16.93 -0.17 -3.62
CA GLN A 174 17.13 -1.54 -3.13
C GLN A 174 16.64 -2.59 -4.14
N GLY A 175 15.51 -2.32 -4.81
CA GLY A 175 15.01 -3.19 -5.86
C GLY A 175 15.99 -3.33 -7.02
N ILE A 176 16.58 -2.24 -7.49
CA ILE A 176 17.63 -2.25 -8.53
C ILE A 176 18.86 -3.04 -8.06
N SER A 177 19.28 -2.87 -6.80
CA SER A 177 20.40 -3.62 -6.23
C SER A 177 20.13 -5.13 -6.22
N LEU A 178 18.92 -5.56 -5.88
CA LEU A 178 18.53 -6.96 -5.91
C LEU A 178 18.50 -7.52 -7.34
N LEU A 179 17.93 -6.81 -8.30
CA LEU A 179 17.96 -7.23 -9.71
C LEU A 179 19.41 -7.38 -10.21
N ASN A 180 20.29 -6.42 -9.90
CA ASN A 180 21.71 -6.47 -10.27
C ASN A 180 22.45 -7.64 -9.61
N SER A 181 21.99 -8.12 -8.45
CA SER A 181 22.54 -9.32 -7.79
C SER A 181 21.99 -10.64 -8.34
N GLY A 182 21.07 -10.58 -9.32
CA GLY A 182 20.48 -11.74 -9.98
C GLY A 182 19.15 -12.20 -9.38
N ALA A 183 18.54 -11.43 -8.48
CA ALA A 183 17.19 -11.72 -8.02
C ALA A 183 16.19 -11.54 -9.17
N LYS A 184 15.19 -12.42 -9.23
CA LYS A 184 14.10 -12.30 -10.20
C LYS A 184 13.02 -11.36 -9.68
N ASN A 185 12.39 -10.59 -10.57
CA ASN A 185 11.31 -9.68 -10.21
C ASN A 185 10.18 -10.36 -9.41
N GLU A 186 9.80 -11.56 -9.78
CA GLU A 186 8.75 -12.36 -9.12
C GLU A 186 9.02 -12.61 -7.61
N ASN A 187 10.27 -12.51 -7.18
CA ASN A 187 10.73 -12.73 -5.81
C ASN A 187 11.02 -11.42 -5.06
N ILE A 188 10.81 -10.26 -5.68
CA ILE A 188 11.02 -8.96 -5.05
C ILE A 188 9.69 -8.39 -4.57
N TYR A 189 9.57 -8.19 -3.26
CA TYR A 189 8.43 -7.57 -2.62
C TYR A 189 8.81 -6.24 -2.01
N PHE A 190 7.95 -5.25 -2.17
CA PHE A 190 8.11 -3.92 -1.58
C PHE A 190 7.10 -3.77 -0.45
N ASN A 191 7.60 -3.70 0.78
CA ASN A 191 6.79 -3.40 1.95
C ASN A 191 6.72 -1.88 2.12
N THR A 192 5.55 -1.30 1.99
CA THR A 192 5.33 0.16 2.04
C THR A 192 4.40 0.55 3.18
N GLY A 193 4.76 1.58 3.93
CA GLY A 193 3.95 2.12 5.01
C GLY A 193 2.83 3.01 4.49
N ILE A 194 1.58 2.70 4.78
CA ILE A 194 0.42 3.50 4.38
C ILE A 194 -0.03 4.37 5.54
N GLY A 195 0.24 5.67 5.44
CA GLY A 195 -0.11 6.67 6.46
C GLY A 195 -1.53 7.21 6.32
N THR A 196 -1.79 8.28 7.04
CA THR A 196 -3.12 8.92 7.10
C THR A 196 -3.36 9.97 6.01
N SER A 197 -2.33 10.32 5.22
CA SER A 197 -2.42 11.32 4.15
C SER A 197 -3.03 10.72 2.88
N TYR A 198 -4.34 10.52 2.87
CA TYR A 198 -5.11 9.71 1.93
C TYR A 198 -4.66 9.83 0.46
N LEU A 199 -4.72 11.02 -0.12
CA LEU A 199 -4.39 11.23 -1.54
C LEU A 199 -2.88 11.06 -1.81
N ALA A 200 -2.03 11.45 -0.86
CA ALA A 200 -0.59 11.30 -0.99
C ALA A 200 -0.15 9.83 -0.95
N GLU A 201 -0.81 9.00 -0.16
CA GLU A 201 -0.51 7.56 -0.09
C GLU A 201 -0.98 6.83 -1.36
N ILE A 202 -2.11 7.22 -1.96
CA ILE A 202 -2.52 6.72 -3.28
C ILE A 202 -1.44 7.06 -4.31
N ALA A 203 -1.02 8.33 -4.37
CA ALA A 203 -0.05 8.80 -5.34
C ALA A 203 1.34 8.16 -5.12
N LYS A 204 1.76 7.95 -3.88
CA LYS A 204 3.00 7.24 -3.53
C LYS A 204 3.03 5.82 -4.09
N THR A 205 1.97 5.07 -3.84
CA THR A 205 1.87 3.69 -4.32
C THR A 205 1.86 3.64 -5.84
N ARG A 206 1.17 4.58 -6.49
CA ARG A 206 1.20 4.73 -7.95
C ARG A 206 2.60 5.12 -8.45
N ALA A 207 3.34 5.98 -7.74
CA ALA A 207 4.71 6.35 -8.09
C ALA A 207 5.68 5.16 -7.98
N LEU A 208 5.55 4.31 -6.95
CA LEU A 208 6.30 3.06 -6.86
C LEU A 208 6.04 2.14 -8.07
N ARG A 209 4.77 1.99 -8.47
CA ARG A 209 4.39 1.20 -9.65
C ARG A 209 4.98 1.78 -10.93
N LEU A 210 4.90 3.09 -11.12
CA LEU A 210 5.44 3.79 -12.28
C LEU A 210 6.96 3.62 -12.39
N LEU A 211 7.68 3.89 -11.32
CA LEU A 211 9.13 3.81 -11.31
C LEU A 211 9.62 2.37 -11.49
N TRP A 212 8.99 1.41 -10.80
CA TRP A 212 9.38 0.02 -10.91
C TRP A 212 9.11 -0.55 -12.30
N SER A 213 7.97 -0.25 -12.91
CA SER A 213 7.68 -0.67 -14.28
C SER A 213 8.70 -0.12 -15.28
N ASN A 214 9.19 1.12 -15.07
CA ASN A 214 10.26 1.69 -15.88
C ASN A 214 11.58 0.95 -15.69
N VAL A 215 11.94 0.57 -14.46
CA VAL A 215 13.13 -0.24 -14.16
C VAL A 215 13.06 -1.58 -14.88
N LEU A 216 11.93 -2.30 -14.76
CA LEU A 216 11.74 -3.60 -15.42
C LEU A 216 11.81 -3.50 -16.94
N ARG A 217 11.19 -2.48 -17.52
CA ARG A 217 11.23 -2.24 -18.97
C ARG A 217 12.66 -2.04 -19.48
N VAL A 218 13.49 -1.29 -18.73
CA VAL A 218 14.90 -1.10 -19.07
C VAL A 218 15.72 -2.39 -18.88
N SER A 219 15.37 -3.21 -17.89
CA SER A 219 16.02 -4.50 -17.63
C SER A 219 15.61 -5.62 -18.60
N GLY A 220 14.61 -5.37 -19.46
CA GLY A 220 14.11 -6.34 -20.43
C GLY A 220 13.18 -7.41 -19.83
N ASP A 221 12.63 -7.16 -18.64
CA ASP A 221 11.61 -8.01 -18.01
C ASP A 221 10.23 -7.72 -18.61
N THR A 222 9.41 -8.76 -18.69
CA THR A 222 8.02 -8.68 -19.18
C THR A 222 7.00 -8.41 -18.06
N GLU A 223 7.37 -8.65 -16.82
CA GLU A 223 6.53 -8.33 -15.67
C GLU A 223 6.62 -6.84 -15.35
N GLU A 224 5.48 -6.14 -15.45
CA GLU A 224 5.44 -4.68 -15.38
C GLU A 224 5.00 -4.13 -14.01
N ASN A 225 4.33 -4.94 -13.17
CA ASN A 225 3.86 -4.53 -11.86
C ASN A 225 4.79 -4.99 -10.73
N PRO A 226 5.10 -4.10 -9.76
CA PRO A 226 5.79 -4.50 -8.54
C PRO A 226 4.85 -5.31 -7.63
N ARG A 227 5.41 -6.19 -6.81
CA ARG A 227 4.70 -6.89 -5.76
C ARG A 227 4.67 -6.04 -4.49
N LEU A 228 3.59 -5.30 -4.28
CA LEU A 228 3.48 -4.32 -3.21
C LEU A 228 2.70 -4.88 -2.01
N ILE A 229 3.29 -4.76 -0.82
CA ILE A 229 2.64 -5.04 0.46
C ILE A 229 2.41 -3.70 1.16
N GLY A 230 1.16 -3.25 1.23
CA GLY A 230 0.77 -2.06 1.99
C GLY A 230 0.48 -2.42 3.45
N ILE A 231 1.09 -1.70 4.38
CA ILE A 231 0.85 -1.85 5.82
C ILE A 231 0.52 -0.47 6.38
N ASN A 232 -0.61 -0.35 7.07
CA ASN A 232 -0.95 0.92 7.72
C ASN A 232 0.08 1.30 8.79
N LEU A 233 0.40 2.59 8.88
CA LEU A 233 1.33 3.12 9.87
C LEU A 233 0.62 3.27 11.23
N SER A 234 0.79 2.29 12.10
CA SER A 234 0.23 2.32 13.45
C SER A 234 0.86 3.41 14.33
N ILE A 235 2.04 3.93 13.96
CA ILE A 235 2.66 5.09 14.62
C ILE A 235 1.79 6.36 14.54
N ASP A 236 0.93 6.44 13.54
CA ASP A 236 0.00 7.55 13.36
C ASP A 236 -1.24 7.45 14.28
N TYR A 237 -1.31 6.42 15.13
CA TYR A 237 -2.47 6.13 15.96
C TYR A 237 -2.25 6.59 17.41
N PRO A 238 -2.94 7.66 17.85
CA PRO A 238 -2.88 8.08 19.23
C PRO A 238 -3.65 7.12 20.14
N GLN A 239 -3.14 6.88 21.36
CA GLN A 239 -3.84 6.10 22.38
C GLN A 239 -5.10 6.83 22.89
N ALA A 240 -5.06 8.18 22.92
CA ALA A 240 -6.23 8.97 23.26
C ALA A 240 -7.33 8.78 22.20
N ASP A 241 -8.54 8.43 22.63
CA ASP A 241 -9.69 8.14 21.76
C ASP A 241 -9.37 7.03 20.72
N GLU A 242 -8.94 5.90 21.24
CA GLU A 242 -8.37 4.79 20.46
C GLU A 242 -9.30 4.26 19.35
N TYR A 243 -10.62 4.29 19.54
CA TYR A 243 -11.57 3.80 18.53
C TYR A 243 -11.62 4.65 17.27
N ASN A 244 -11.22 5.93 17.32
CA ASN A 244 -11.05 6.74 16.12
C ASN A 244 -9.95 6.22 15.19
N ASN A 245 -9.04 5.39 15.71
CA ASN A 245 -8.03 4.74 14.89
C ASN A 245 -8.63 3.71 13.92
N ILE A 246 -9.83 3.17 14.20
CA ILE A 246 -10.58 2.33 13.25
C ILE A 246 -10.90 3.10 11.98
N LEU A 247 -11.31 4.37 12.11
CA LEU A 247 -11.60 5.24 10.96
C LEU A 247 -10.30 5.56 10.19
N ARG A 248 -9.20 5.85 10.90
CA ARG A 248 -7.89 6.07 10.27
C ARG A 248 -7.41 4.82 9.53
N ALA A 249 -7.56 3.64 10.14
CA ALA A 249 -7.22 2.37 9.50
C ALA A 249 -8.03 2.12 8.23
N THR A 250 -9.33 2.47 8.25
CA THR A 250 -10.21 2.34 7.08
C THR A 250 -9.73 3.23 5.92
N THR A 251 -9.45 4.51 6.18
CA THR A 251 -8.97 5.43 5.15
C THR A 251 -7.58 5.06 4.63
N SER A 252 -6.67 4.61 5.51
CA SER A 252 -5.37 4.09 5.10
C SER A 252 -5.51 2.85 4.21
N ALA A 253 -6.35 1.89 4.59
CA ALA A 253 -6.61 0.71 3.75
C ALA A 253 -7.13 1.09 2.37
N LEU A 254 -8.10 2.01 2.30
CA LEU A 254 -8.63 2.51 1.04
C LEU A 254 -7.53 3.15 0.18
N SER A 255 -6.64 3.95 0.76
CA SER A 255 -5.56 4.59 -0.01
C SER A 255 -4.56 3.59 -0.57
N GLY A 256 -4.16 2.57 0.20
CA GLY A 256 -3.29 1.49 -0.30
C GLY A 256 -3.94 0.69 -1.43
N ILE A 257 -5.21 0.31 -1.25
CA ILE A 257 -5.98 -0.46 -2.24
C ILE A 257 -6.16 0.33 -3.54
N LEU A 258 -6.57 1.60 -3.46
CA LEU A 258 -6.74 2.47 -4.63
C LEU A 258 -5.39 2.80 -5.31
N GLY A 259 -4.31 2.82 -4.56
CA GLY A 259 -2.95 2.98 -5.10
C GLY A 259 -2.44 1.73 -5.82
N GLY A 260 -3.05 0.57 -5.56
CA GLY A 260 -2.76 -0.68 -6.26
C GLY A 260 -1.76 -1.58 -5.54
N VAL A 261 -1.85 -1.71 -4.22
CA VAL A 261 -1.10 -2.74 -3.49
C VAL A 261 -1.62 -4.14 -3.85
N GLU A 262 -0.72 -5.11 -3.93
CA GLU A 262 -1.09 -6.52 -4.13
C GLU A 262 -1.61 -7.15 -2.83
N PHE A 263 -0.99 -6.81 -1.70
CA PHE A 263 -1.40 -7.25 -0.37
C PHE A 263 -1.66 -6.03 0.50
N MET A 264 -2.74 -6.06 1.29
CA MET A 264 -3.02 -5.03 2.28
C MET A 264 -3.10 -5.64 3.67
N MET A 265 -2.30 -5.13 4.60
CA MET A 265 -2.34 -5.47 6.01
C MET A 265 -2.80 -4.29 6.84
N ILE A 266 -3.73 -4.52 7.74
CA ILE A 266 -4.13 -3.54 8.74
C ILE A 266 -3.71 -4.08 10.11
N GLU A 267 -2.76 -3.40 10.74
CA GLU A 267 -2.39 -3.69 12.13
C GLU A 267 -3.54 -3.34 13.08
N PRO A 268 -3.70 -4.09 14.17
CA PRO A 268 -4.65 -3.76 15.23
C PRO A 268 -4.40 -2.35 15.78
N TRP A 269 -5.45 -1.55 15.96
CA TRP A 269 -5.29 -0.14 16.37
C TRP A 269 -4.64 0.06 17.73
N ASN A 270 -4.72 -0.93 18.61
CA ASN A 270 -4.18 -0.89 19.97
C ASN A 270 -2.83 -1.61 20.12
N ARG A 271 -2.19 -2.02 19.00
CA ARG A 271 -0.98 -2.84 19.02
C ARG A 271 0.18 -2.21 19.81
N GLN A 272 0.28 -0.90 19.85
CA GLN A 272 1.39 -0.21 20.51
C GLN A 272 1.28 -0.17 22.03
N TRP A 273 0.11 -0.44 22.60
CA TRP A 273 -0.14 -0.31 24.05
C TRP A 273 -0.97 -1.43 24.67
N SER A 274 -1.30 -2.47 23.91
CA SER A 274 -2.06 -3.62 24.41
C SER A 274 -1.51 -4.91 23.84
N ASP A 275 -1.49 -5.94 24.68
CA ASP A 275 -1.22 -7.33 24.27
C ASP A 275 -2.50 -8.08 23.92
N GLU A 276 -3.68 -7.54 24.28
CA GLU A 276 -4.98 -8.12 23.96
C GLU A 276 -5.42 -7.66 22.56
N LEU A 277 -4.99 -8.37 21.52
CA LEU A 277 -5.19 -7.97 20.12
C LEU A 277 -6.33 -8.71 19.43
N GLN A 278 -6.95 -9.71 20.03
CA GLN A 278 -7.92 -10.56 19.35
C GLN A 278 -9.12 -9.79 18.77
N PHE A 279 -9.68 -8.86 19.53
CA PHE A 279 -10.81 -8.05 19.08
C PHE A 279 -10.40 -7.08 17.98
N SER A 280 -9.31 -6.35 18.19
CA SER A 280 -8.82 -5.35 17.24
C SER A 280 -8.34 -5.98 15.93
N SER A 281 -7.66 -7.14 15.97
CA SER A 281 -7.28 -7.91 14.79
C SER A 281 -8.49 -8.34 13.96
N ARG A 282 -9.57 -8.78 14.62
CA ARG A 282 -10.82 -9.13 13.95
C ARG A 282 -11.43 -7.93 13.24
N ILE A 283 -11.46 -6.76 13.90
CA ILE A 283 -11.99 -5.53 13.27
C ILE A 283 -11.11 -5.10 12.10
N SER A 284 -9.79 -5.12 12.25
CA SER A 284 -8.84 -4.80 11.17
C SER A 284 -9.07 -5.67 9.93
N ARG A 285 -9.31 -6.96 10.10
CA ARG A 285 -9.70 -7.86 9.00
C ARG A 285 -11.06 -7.48 8.40
N ASN A 286 -12.05 -7.22 9.25
CA ASN A 286 -13.41 -6.90 8.80
C ASN A 286 -13.48 -5.57 8.01
N ILE A 287 -12.62 -4.60 8.30
CA ILE A 287 -12.51 -3.37 7.49
C ILE A 287 -12.27 -3.75 6.02
N GLN A 288 -11.33 -4.64 5.74
CA GLN A 288 -11.03 -5.04 4.37
C GLN A 288 -12.16 -5.88 3.73
N ASN A 289 -12.81 -6.76 4.51
CA ASN A 289 -13.97 -7.50 4.05
C ASN A 289 -15.12 -6.54 3.64
N LEU A 290 -15.41 -5.50 4.45
CA LEU A 290 -16.42 -4.49 4.12
C LEU A 290 -16.05 -3.69 2.86
N ILE A 291 -14.79 -3.29 2.72
CA ILE A 291 -14.29 -2.59 1.52
C ILE A 291 -14.47 -3.47 0.27
N ARG A 292 -14.21 -4.78 0.39
CA ARG A 292 -14.36 -5.74 -0.70
C ARG A 292 -15.82 -6.04 -1.01
N ASP A 293 -16.57 -6.50 -0.01
CA ASP A 293 -17.87 -7.11 -0.22
C ASP A 293 -19.00 -6.08 -0.36
N GLU A 294 -18.97 -5.00 0.42
CA GLU A 294 -19.95 -3.92 0.38
C GLU A 294 -19.48 -2.75 -0.49
N GLY A 295 -18.22 -2.33 -0.37
CA GLY A 295 -17.63 -1.27 -1.17
C GLY A 295 -17.40 -1.65 -2.63
N ARG A 296 -17.38 -2.96 -2.96
CA ARG A 296 -17.19 -3.51 -4.31
C ARG A 296 -15.94 -3.02 -5.04
N LEU A 297 -14.91 -2.58 -4.31
CA LEU A 297 -13.68 -2.05 -4.92
C LEU A 297 -12.90 -3.13 -5.67
N GLU A 298 -13.08 -4.40 -5.36
CA GLU A 298 -12.50 -5.52 -6.08
C GLU A 298 -12.85 -5.54 -7.59
N LYS A 299 -13.98 -4.93 -7.96
CA LYS A 299 -14.49 -4.91 -9.34
C LYS A 299 -13.97 -3.74 -10.16
N ASN A 300 -13.31 -2.77 -9.52
CA ASN A 300 -12.81 -1.57 -10.17
C ASN A 300 -11.35 -1.32 -9.78
N LEU A 301 -10.46 -2.10 -10.39
CA LEU A 301 -9.05 -2.20 -9.98
C LEU A 301 -8.25 -0.90 -10.12
N ASN A 302 -8.63 -0.03 -11.08
CA ASN A 302 -7.92 1.23 -11.33
C ASN A 302 -8.85 2.44 -11.09
N ALA A 303 -9.62 2.40 -9.99
CA ALA A 303 -10.60 3.46 -9.68
C ALA A 303 -9.98 4.86 -9.46
N ALA A 304 -8.67 4.94 -9.22
CA ALA A 304 -7.95 6.20 -9.08
C ALA A 304 -7.45 6.79 -10.41
N ASP A 305 -7.58 6.06 -11.53
CA ASP A 305 -7.13 6.54 -12.84
C ASP A 305 -8.04 7.66 -13.36
N GLY A 306 -7.44 8.61 -14.07
CA GLY A 306 -8.15 9.77 -14.64
C GLY A 306 -8.33 10.95 -13.66
N SER A 307 -7.82 10.84 -12.44
CA SER A 307 -7.73 11.99 -11.52
C SER A 307 -6.50 12.83 -11.83
N TYR A 308 -6.68 14.01 -12.42
CA TYR A 308 -5.57 14.92 -12.74
C TYR A 308 -4.71 15.25 -11.50
N PHE A 309 -5.34 15.43 -10.35
CA PHE A 309 -4.64 15.67 -9.09
C PHE A 309 -3.72 14.51 -8.70
N LEU A 310 -4.24 13.28 -8.74
CA LEU A 310 -3.45 12.09 -8.41
C LEU A 310 -2.34 11.84 -9.42
N ASP A 311 -2.59 12.08 -10.70
CA ASP A 311 -1.59 11.92 -11.74
C ASP A 311 -0.45 12.93 -11.57
N GLN A 312 -0.76 14.21 -11.31
CA GLN A 312 0.25 15.23 -11.04
C GLN A 312 1.07 14.88 -9.79
N LEU A 313 0.42 14.52 -8.69
CA LEU A 313 1.11 14.17 -7.45
C LEU A 313 1.99 12.92 -7.62
N THR A 314 1.50 11.92 -8.35
CA THR A 314 2.27 10.72 -8.69
C THR A 314 3.54 11.06 -9.47
N GLN A 315 3.42 11.93 -10.49
CA GLN A 315 4.58 12.38 -11.28
C GLN A 315 5.59 13.17 -10.45
N GLN A 316 5.11 14.05 -9.56
CA GLN A 316 5.99 14.82 -8.68
C GLN A 316 6.77 13.89 -7.74
N ILE A 317 6.09 12.95 -7.07
CA ILE A 317 6.75 11.97 -6.21
C ILE A 317 7.77 11.14 -7.00
N ALA A 318 7.39 10.66 -8.18
CA ALA A 318 8.28 9.84 -9.00
C ALA A 318 9.50 10.62 -9.52
N LYS A 319 9.37 11.92 -9.76
CA LYS A 319 10.46 12.78 -10.23
C LYS A 319 11.47 13.10 -9.13
N GLU A 320 10.99 13.28 -7.89
CA GLU A 320 11.84 13.63 -6.75
C GLU A 320 12.50 12.40 -6.10
N ALA A 321 11.92 11.23 -6.29
CA ALA A 321 12.47 9.97 -5.80
C ALA A 321 13.55 9.40 -6.73
#